data_cbe03167ee4d17d304172926b1620444
#
_entry.id   cbe03167ee4d17d304172926b1620444
#
_cell.length_a   1.000
_cell.length_b   1.000
_cell.length_c   1.000
_cell.angle_alpha   90.00
_cell.angle_beta   90.00
_cell.angle_gamma   90.00
#
_symmetry.space_group_name_H-M   'P 1'
#
loop_
_entity.id
_entity.type
_entity.pdbx_description
1 polymer ?
#
loop_
_entity_poly.entity_id
_entity_poly.type
_entity_poly.pdbx_seq_one_letter_code
_entity_poly.pdbx_strand_id
1 'polypeptide(L)'
;MKRVLLLQVMLMLFVTGCAQSPIGEFDFADGVVQHAVPADEMSWKACPPNLPSGCEIAVLEGDPRAPGLFTVRFRLSEDFVMPPHTHPRDERVTVLQGQMAVAFGANGTRDGAKEFGAGDYYVNARGAIHTVWASKSSEIQITGVGPWEAHFID
;
A
#
# COMPACT_ATOMS: atom_id res chain seq x y z
N MET A 1 -26.99 42.21 -56.26
CA MET A 1 -26.89 40.90 -55.58
C MET A 1 -25.66 40.94 -54.67
N LYS A 2 -25.84 41.15 -53.34
CA LYS A 2 -24.74 41.24 -52.38
C LYS A 2 -24.57 39.83 -51.74
N ARG A 3 -23.42 39.22 -51.96
CA ARG A 3 -23.07 37.93 -51.31
C ARG A 3 -22.53 38.21 -49.90
N VAL A 4 -23.24 37.73 -48.89
CA VAL A 4 -22.83 37.73 -47.49
C VAL A 4 -21.95 36.51 -47.28
N LEU A 5 -20.67 36.75 -46.96
CA LEU A 5 -19.74 35.69 -46.63
C LEU A 5 -19.86 35.43 -45.10
N LEU A 6 -20.47 34.31 -44.73
CA LEU A 6 -20.50 33.84 -43.32
C LEU A 6 -19.14 33.23 -42.96
N LEU A 7 -18.40 33.93 -42.11
CA LEU A 7 -17.17 33.43 -41.50
C LEU A 7 -17.55 32.53 -40.31
N GLN A 8 -17.44 31.21 -40.45
CA GLN A 8 -17.59 30.29 -39.34
C GLN A 8 -16.29 30.28 -38.54
N VAL A 9 -16.32 30.87 -37.34
CA VAL A 9 -15.25 30.76 -36.36
C VAL A 9 -15.40 29.44 -35.66
N MET A 10 -14.51 28.46 -35.97
CA MET A 10 -14.42 27.18 -35.34
C MET A 10 -13.66 27.34 -34.00
N LEU A 11 -14.40 27.35 -32.89
CA LEU A 11 -13.83 27.41 -31.54
C LEU A 11 -13.25 26.03 -31.20
N MET A 12 -11.92 25.87 -31.32
CA MET A 12 -11.22 24.70 -30.83
C MET A 12 -11.16 24.76 -29.30
N LEU A 13 -11.99 23.95 -28.63
CA LEU A 13 -11.87 23.62 -27.20
C LEU A 13 -10.64 22.74 -27.02
N PHE A 14 -9.54 23.32 -26.54
CA PHE A 14 -8.43 22.53 -26.00
C PHE A 14 -8.87 21.93 -24.66
N VAL A 15 -9.25 20.66 -24.69
CA VAL A 15 -9.38 19.86 -23.46
C VAL A 15 -7.95 19.56 -23.01
N THR A 16 -7.44 20.32 -22.05
CA THR A 16 -6.20 19.96 -21.33
C THR A 16 -6.54 18.78 -20.43
N GLY A 17 -6.46 17.55 -20.97
CA GLY A 17 -6.48 16.35 -20.16
C GLY A 17 -5.26 16.38 -19.25
N CYS A 18 -5.45 16.41 -17.92
CA CYS A 18 -4.38 16.04 -17.00
C CYS A 18 -3.99 14.60 -17.35
N ALA A 19 -2.83 14.43 -17.96
CA ALA A 19 -2.23 13.12 -18.11
C ALA A 19 -1.92 12.64 -16.68
N GLN A 20 -2.65 11.61 -16.23
CA GLN A 20 -2.30 10.94 -14.98
C GLN A 20 -1.00 10.18 -15.24
N SER A 21 -0.03 10.33 -14.35
CA SER A 21 1.20 9.54 -14.39
C SER A 21 0.85 8.05 -14.38
N PRO A 22 1.56 7.21 -15.16
CA PRO A 22 1.37 5.77 -15.11
C PRO A 22 1.50 5.24 -13.68
N ILE A 23 0.72 4.19 -13.34
CA ILE A 23 0.81 3.55 -12.02
C ILE A 23 2.25 3.07 -11.81
N GLY A 24 2.89 3.55 -10.73
CA GLY A 24 4.27 3.18 -10.37
C GLY A 24 5.33 4.21 -10.72
N GLU A 25 4.96 5.33 -11.36
CA GLU A 25 5.87 6.46 -11.49
C GLU A 25 5.73 7.41 -10.30
N PHE A 26 6.86 7.91 -9.83
CA PHE A 26 6.91 8.89 -8.74
C PHE A 26 6.86 10.30 -9.32
N ASP A 27 5.94 11.13 -8.83
CA ASP A 27 5.81 12.52 -9.26
C ASP A 27 6.86 13.40 -8.57
N PHE A 28 8.00 13.58 -9.22
CA PHE A 28 9.03 14.48 -8.72
C PHE A 28 8.69 15.93 -9.02
N ALA A 29 8.92 16.81 -8.05
CA ALA A 29 8.90 18.25 -8.29
C ALA A 29 10.05 18.66 -9.23
N ASP A 30 9.91 19.81 -9.91
CA ASP A 30 10.92 20.32 -10.84
C ASP A 30 12.30 20.41 -10.17
N GLY A 31 13.29 19.79 -10.79
CA GLY A 31 14.68 19.77 -10.32
C GLY A 31 14.96 18.76 -9.21
N VAL A 32 13.95 18.04 -8.72
CA VAL A 32 14.13 16.94 -7.75
C VAL A 32 14.34 15.63 -8.51
N VAL A 33 15.40 14.91 -8.20
CA VAL A 33 15.78 13.67 -8.90
C VAL A 33 15.80 12.45 -7.99
N GLN A 34 15.52 12.62 -6.70
CA GLN A 34 15.53 11.54 -5.71
C GLN A 34 14.53 11.82 -4.59
N HIS A 35 13.77 10.78 -4.21
CA HIS A 35 13.02 10.72 -2.97
C HIS A 35 13.75 9.78 -2.01
N ALA A 36 14.01 10.21 -0.80
CA ALA A 36 14.70 9.42 0.21
C ALA A 36 14.04 9.60 1.59
N VAL A 37 13.88 8.50 2.30
CA VAL A 37 13.41 8.48 3.68
C VAL A 37 14.44 7.71 4.51
N PRO A 38 15.43 8.38 5.11
CA PRO A 38 16.40 7.75 6.02
C PRO A 38 15.70 7.05 7.19
N ALA A 39 16.28 5.95 7.66
CA ALA A 39 15.65 5.11 8.67
C ALA A 39 15.39 5.86 10.00
N ASP A 40 16.25 6.79 10.36
CA ASP A 40 16.16 7.64 11.55
C ASP A 40 15.23 8.85 11.39
N GLU A 41 14.81 9.14 10.16
CA GLU A 41 13.89 10.24 9.83
C GLU A 41 12.44 9.76 9.57
N MET A 42 12.19 8.45 9.64
CA MET A 42 10.85 7.90 9.42
C MET A 42 9.85 8.42 10.44
N SER A 43 8.73 8.94 9.96
CA SER A 43 7.64 9.43 10.81
C SER A 43 6.69 8.30 11.22
N TRP A 44 6.97 7.65 12.31
CA TRP A 44 6.15 6.59 12.88
C TRP A 44 4.91 7.15 13.58
N LYS A 45 3.77 6.50 13.36
CA LYS A 45 2.49 6.82 14.01
C LYS A 45 1.83 5.51 14.45
N ALA A 46 1.06 5.56 15.52
CA ALA A 46 0.20 4.43 15.87
C ALA A 46 -0.70 4.06 14.67
N CYS A 47 -0.93 2.77 14.47
CA CYS A 47 -1.85 2.31 13.44
C CYS A 47 -3.25 2.88 13.65
N PRO A 48 -4.07 3.02 12.57
CA PRO A 48 -5.46 3.43 12.68
C PRO A 48 -6.26 2.52 13.63
N PRO A 49 -7.28 3.05 14.33
CA PRO A 49 -8.00 2.32 15.39
C PRO A 49 -8.82 1.11 14.89
N ASN A 50 -8.99 0.98 13.58
CA ASN A 50 -9.61 -0.20 12.96
C ASN A 50 -8.63 -1.37 12.77
N LEU A 51 -7.34 -1.17 13.05
CA LEU A 51 -6.33 -2.25 13.10
C LEU A 51 -6.09 -2.68 14.56
N PRO A 52 -5.64 -3.92 14.78
CA PRO A 52 -5.28 -4.38 16.12
C PRO A 52 -4.21 -3.49 16.77
N SER A 53 -4.25 -3.41 18.10
CA SER A 53 -3.21 -2.72 18.87
C SER A 53 -1.84 -3.40 18.76
N GLY A 54 -0.77 -2.65 19.03
CA GLY A 54 0.59 -3.18 18.95
C GLY A 54 1.24 -3.00 17.58
N CYS A 55 0.73 -2.06 16.77
CA CYS A 55 1.40 -1.68 15.53
C CYS A 55 1.61 -0.17 15.40
N GLU A 56 2.68 0.19 14.70
CA GLU A 56 2.99 1.52 14.21
C GLU A 56 3.18 1.47 12.70
N ILE A 57 2.86 2.55 12.01
CA ILE A 57 3.01 2.69 10.56
C ILE A 57 3.82 3.92 10.20
N ALA A 58 4.69 3.80 9.21
CA ALA A 58 5.35 4.91 8.53
C ALA A 58 5.07 4.82 7.02
N VAL A 59 4.60 5.90 6.42
CA VAL A 59 4.43 6.01 4.96
C VAL A 59 5.73 6.49 4.37
N LEU A 60 6.30 5.72 3.45
CA LEU A 60 7.55 6.05 2.75
C LEU A 60 7.27 6.70 1.40
N GLU A 61 6.19 6.29 0.73
CA GLU A 61 5.83 6.73 -0.61
C GLU A 61 4.32 6.59 -0.81
N GLY A 62 3.72 7.54 -1.52
CA GLY A 62 2.31 7.52 -1.89
C GLY A 62 1.33 7.66 -0.72
N ASP A 63 0.06 7.35 -0.98
CA ASP A 63 -1.00 7.25 0.04
C ASP A 63 -1.70 5.90 -0.13
N PRO A 64 -1.63 4.98 0.86
CA PRO A 64 -2.30 3.69 0.76
C PRO A 64 -3.83 3.79 0.62
N ARG A 65 -4.44 4.93 0.94
CA ARG A 65 -5.89 5.16 0.81
C ARG A 65 -6.30 5.70 -0.56
N ALA A 66 -5.35 6.16 -1.38
CA ALA A 66 -5.58 6.72 -2.71
C ALA A 66 -5.18 5.73 -3.81
N PRO A 67 -5.71 5.87 -5.05
CA PRO A 67 -5.17 5.16 -6.20
C PRO A 67 -3.70 5.51 -6.45
N GLY A 68 -2.88 4.53 -6.80
CA GLY A 68 -1.47 4.70 -7.11
C GLY A 68 -0.58 3.76 -6.31
N LEU A 69 0.71 3.79 -6.61
CA LEU A 69 1.70 3.03 -5.86
C LEU A 69 1.87 3.62 -4.46
N PHE A 70 2.02 2.77 -3.47
CA PHE A 70 2.40 3.16 -2.13
C PHE A 70 3.45 2.19 -1.57
N THR A 71 4.25 2.70 -0.65
CA THR A 71 5.15 1.90 0.18
C THR A 71 5.03 2.37 1.63
N VAL A 72 4.77 1.43 2.53
CA VAL A 72 4.65 1.67 3.98
C VAL A 72 5.52 0.68 4.74
N ARG A 73 5.92 1.06 5.94
CA ARG A 73 6.49 0.13 6.91
C ARG A 73 5.60 0.03 8.13
N PHE A 74 5.59 -1.17 8.71
CA PHE A 74 4.95 -1.44 9.99
C PHE A 74 5.99 -1.92 10.98
N ARG A 75 5.89 -1.44 12.21
CA ARG A 75 6.46 -2.05 13.39
C ARG A 75 5.36 -2.78 14.13
N LEU A 76 5.60 -4.03 14.43
CA LEU A 76 4.66 -4.92 15.09
C LEU A 76 5.27 -5.38 16.39
N SER A 77 4.52 -5.26 17.49
CA SER A 77 4.94 -5.81 18.77
C SER A 77 5.01 -7.35 18.70
N GLU A 78 5.76 -7.94 19.59
CA GLU A 78 5.68 -9.37 19.85
C GLU A 78 4.24 -9.75 20.19
N ASP A 79 3.78 -10.91 19.72
CA ASP A 79 2.40 -11.39 19.86
C ASP A 79 1.33 -10.57 19.11
N PHE A 80 1.71 -9.64 18.23
CA PHE A 80 0.75 -8.98 17.37
C PHE A 80 0.02 -10.00 16.49
N VAL A 81 -1.30 -9.88 16.43
CA VAL A 81 -2.14 -10.71 15.57
C VAL A 81 -3.02 -9.84 14.69
N MET A 82 -2.90 -10.01 13.38
CA MET A 82 -3.86 -9.51 12.41
C MET A 82 -4.87 -10.63 12.15
N PRO A 83 -6.13 -10.50 12.62
CA PRO A 83 -7.14 -11.54 12.47
C PRO A 83 -7.45 -11.89 11.01
N PRO A 84 -8.24 -12.93 10.72
CA PRO A 84 -8.62 -13.27 9.34
C PRO A 84 -9.17 -12.07 8.60
N HIS A 85 -8.53 -11.73 7.48
CA HIS A 85 -8.87 -10.55 6.68
C HIS A 85 -8.50 -10.77 5.21
N THR A 86 -8.98 -9.87 4.36
CA THR A 86 -8.63 -9.78 2.93
C THR A 86 -8.20 -8.37 2.57
N HIS A 87 -7.55 -8.24 1.43
CA HIS A 87 -7.27 -6.94 0.80
C HIS A 87 -7.90 -6.86 -0.60
N PRO A 88 -8.33 -5.68 -1.07
CA PRO A 88 -8.88 -5.51 -2.42
C PRO A 88 -7.79 -5.60 -3.51
N ARG A 89 -6.51 -5.53 -3.14
CA ARG A 89 -5.34 -5.58 -4.01
C ARG A 89 -4.31 -6.56 -3.49
N ASP A 90 -3.38 -6.97 -4.38
CA ASP A 90 -2.26 -7.82 -3.99
C ASP A 90 -1.36 -7.09 -3.00
N GLU A 91 -1.01 -7.74 -1.92
CA GLU A 91 -0.14 -7.22 -0.87
C GLU A 91 1.25 -7.85 -1.00
N ARG A 92 2.27 -7.02 -1.19
CA ARG A 92 3.67 -7.45 -1.28
C ARG A 92 4.38 -7.10 -0.01
N VAL A 93 4.87 -8.12 0.69
CA VAL A 93 5.48 -7.98 2.00
C VAL A 93 6.94 -8.41 1.95
N THR A 94 7.81 -7.55 2.48
CA THR A 94 9.20 -7.88 2.80
C THR A 94 9.37 -7.82 4.31
N VAL A 95 9.87 -8.89 4.91
CA VAL A 95 10.25 -8.90 6.33
C VAL A 95 11.63 -8.28 6.47
N LEU A 96 11.72 -7.14 7.15
CA LEU A 96 12.98 -6.44 7.36
C LEU A 96 13.68 -6.89 8.64
N GLN A 97 12.88 -7.18 9.68
CA GLN A 97 13.35 -7.64 10.98
C GLN A 97 12.29 -8.51 11.66
N GLY A 98 12.72 -9.42 12.53
CA GLY A 98 11.81 -10.26 13.33
C GLY A 98 11.35 -11.52 12.60
N GLN A 99 10.14 -11.95 12.90
CA GLN A 99 9.58 -13.20 12.38
C GLN A 99 8.07 -13.09 12.28
N MET A 100 7.56 -13.38 11.09
CA MET A 100 6.15 -13.36 10.75
C MET A 100 5.66 -14.77 10.45
N ALA A 101 4.38 -15.03 10.72
CA ALA A 101 3.71 -16.26 10.29
C ALA A 101 2.41 -15.91 9.58
N VAL A 102 2.10 -16.61 8.50
CA VAL A 102 0.91 -16.36 7.68
C VAL A 102 0.20 -17.68 7.40
N ALA A 103 -1.08 -17.75 7.73
CA ALA A 103 -1.96 -18.86 7.36
C ALA A 103 -3.11 -18.37 6.48
N PHE A 104 -3.50 -19.18 5.49
CA PHE A 104 -4.56 -18.85 4.56
C PHE A 104 -5.88 -19.59 4.90
N GLY A 105 -7.01 -18.96 4.48
CA GLY A 105 -8.37 -19.43 4.73
C GLY A 105 -8.95 -18.90 6.04
N ALA A 106 -10.30 -18.91 6.14
CA ALA A 106 -11.03 -18.42 7.31
C ALA A 106 -10.68 -19.18 8.61
N ASN A 107 -10.26 -20.42 8.49
CA ASN A 107 -9.88 -21.30 9.61
C ASN A 107 -8.36 -21.52 9.68
N GLY A 108 -7.58 -20.63 9.10
CA GLY A 108 -6.12 -20.70 9.16
C GLY A 108 -5.63 -20.63 10.61
N THR A 109 -4.83 -21.61 11.04
CA THR A 109 -4.30 -21.70 12.40
C THR A 109 -2.82 -21.34 12.43
N ARG A 110 -2.34 -20.94 13.62
CA ARG A 110 -0.92 -20.64 13.84
C ARG A 110 -0.01 -21.83 13.53
N ASP A 111 -0.45 -23.06 13.89
CA ASP A 111 0.31 -24.30 13.67
C ASP A 111 0.45 -24.65 12.18
N GLY A 112 -0.51 -24.24 11.35
CA GLY A 112 -0.48 -24.44 9.91
C GLY A 112 0.12 -23.25 9.12
N ALA A 113 0.59 -22.22 9.81
CA ALA A 113 1.11 -21.04 9.19
C ALA A 113 2.50 -21.24 8.59
N LYS A 114 2.77 -20.58 7.47
CA LYS A 114 4.11 -20.47 6.91
C LYS A 114 4.88 -19.38 7.61
N GLU A 115 6.09 -19.68 8.04
CA GLU A 115 7.01 -18.74 8.69
C GLU A 115 7.84 -17.96 7.67
N PHE A 116 8.11 -16.69 8.00
CA PHE A 116 8.96 -15.78 7.24
C PHE A 116 9.85 -15.00 8.20
N GLY A 117 11.15 -14.98 7.92
CA GLY A 117 12.16 -14.23 8.68
C GLY A 117 12.71 -13.03 7.93
N ALA A 118 13.64 -12.31 8.55
CA ALA A 118 14.28 -11.15 7.94
C ALA A 118 14.92 -11.50 6.59
N GLY A 119 14.61 -10.69 5.56
CA GLY A 119 15.02 -10.89 4.18
C GLY A 119 14.01 -11.68 3.32
N ASP A 120 13.04 -12.34 3.92
CA ASP A 120 12.02 -13.07 3.17
C ASP A 120 11.01 -12.10 2.53
N TYR A 121 10.47 -12.56 1.40
CA TYR A 121 9.47 -11.86 0.61
C TYR A 121 8.31 -12.79 0.26
N TYR A 122 7.09 -12.27 0.35
CA TYR A 122 5.89 -12.97 -0.11
C TYR A 122 4.84 -12.03 -0.68
N VAL A 123 3.90 -12.59 -1.42
CA VAL A 123 2.75 -11.86 -1.97
C VAL A 123 1.47 -12.57 -1.54
N ASN A 124 0.60 -11.83 -0.87
CA ASN A 124 -0.77 -12.24 -0.62
C ASN A 124 -1.63 -11.79 -1.81
N ALA A 125 -2.34 -12.73 -2.42
CA ALA A 125 -3.23 -12.40 -3.53
C ALA A 125 -4.45 -11.61 -3.03
N ARG A 126 -4.92 -10.66 -3.83
CA ARG A 126 -6.17 -9.95 -3.57
C ARG A 126 -7.32 -10.92 -3.28
N GLY A 127 -8.13 -10.60 -2.29
CA GLY A 127 -9.28 -11.40 -1.87
C GLY A 127 -8.93 -12.69 -1.13
N ALA A 128 -7.65 -13.07 -1.02
CA ALA A 128 -7.24 -14.24 -0.26
C ALA A 128 -7.40 -13.96 1.24
N ILE A 129 -8.22 -14.77 1.93
CA ILE A 129 -8.35 -14.69 3.39
C ILE A 129 -7.05 -15.17 4.01
N HIS A 130 -6.48 -14.37 4.90
CA HIS A 130 -5.27 -14.74 5.62
C HIS A 130 -5.24 -14.13 7.03
N THR A 131 -4.50 -14.80 7.92
CA THR A 131 -4.21 -14.37 9.29
C THR A 131 -2.72 -14.24 9.45
N VAL A 132 -2.28 -13.20 10.15
CA VAL A 132 -0.86 -12.90 10.33
C VAL A 132 -0.52 -12.80 11.81
N TRP A 133 0.60 -13.37 12.19
CA TRP A 133 1.17 -13.27 13.55
C TRP A 133 2.60 -12.77 13.49
N ALA A 134 2.95 -11.87 14.40
CA ALA A 134 4.34 -11.55 14.69
C ALA A 134 4.80 -12.36 15.88
N SER A 135 5.69 -13.34 15.66
CA SER A 135 6.22 -14.22 16.72
C SER A 135 7.33 -13.56 17.53
N LYS A 136 7.79 -12.40 17.10
CA LYS A 136 8.76 -11.49 17.74
C LYS A 136 8.41 -10.08 17.30
N SER A 137 8.94 -9.09 18.02
CA SER A 137 8.92 -7.71 17.51
C SER A 137 9.48 -7.67 16.10
N SER A 138 8.70 -7.18 15.16
CA SER A 138 9.00 -7.29 13.73
C SER A 138 8.87 -5.94 13.04
N GLU A 139 9.66 -5.74 11.99
CA GLU A 139 9.50 -4.64 11.04
C GLU A 139 9.29 -5.23 9.65
N ILE A 140 8.21 -4.83 8.98
CA ILE A 140 7.88 -5.26 7.63
C ILE A 140 7.69 -4.06 6.71
N GLN A 141 7.95 -4.24 5.43
CA GLN A 141 7.62 -3.29 4.40
C GLN A 141 6.54 -3.86 3.49
N ILE A 142 5.50 -3.07 3.25
CA ILE A 142 4.44 -3.40 2.31
C ILE A 142 4.49 -2.42 1.16
N THR A 143 4.48 -2.96 -0.06
CA THR A 143 4.33 -2.19 -1.31
C THR A 143 3.11 -2.70 -2.05
N GLY A 144 2.27 -1.78 -2.49
CA GLY A 144 1.04 -2.12 -3.19
C GLY A 144 0.52 -1.00 -4.06
N VAL A 145 -0.63 -1.26 -4.66
CA VAL A 145 -1.41 -0.26 -5.39
C VAL A 145 -2.66 0.02 -4.59
N GLY A 146 -2.86 1.28 -4.22
CA GLY A 146 -4.03 1.70 -3.45
C GLY A 146 -5.30 1.85 -4.31
N PRO A 147 -6.45 2.03 -3.70
CA PRO A 147 -6.66 2.00 -2.25
C PRO A 147 -6.41 0.60 -1.65
N TRP A 148 -5.77 0.57 -0.49
CA TRP A 148 -5.43 -0.64 0.24
C TRP A 148 -6.06 -0.57 1.64
N GLU A 149 -6.83 -1.58 1.97
CA GLU A 149 -7.59 -1.70 3.21
C GLU A 149 -7.59 -3.16 3.66
N ALA A 150 -7.78 -3.38 4.96
CA ALA A 150 -8.03 -4.69 5.51
C ALA A 150 -9.53 -4.87 5.76
N HIS A 151 -10.13 -5.88 5.14
CA HIS A 151 -11.51 -6.27 5.35
C HIS A 151 -11.53 -7.52 6.24
N PHE A 152 -11.88 -7.34 7.51
CA PHE A 152 -11.97 -8.43 8.47
C PHE A 152 -13.12 -9.39 8.15
N ILE A 153 -12.90 -10.66 8.46
CA ILE A 153 -13.88 -11.74 8.31
C ILE A 153 -14.42 -12.04 9.71
N ASP A 154 -15.76 -12.00 9.84
CA ASP A 154 -16.49 -12.36 11.07
C ASP A 154 -16.56 -13.88 11.29
#